data_6efaf28999a8808db23c1c99884ac70a
#
_entry.id   6efaf28999a8808db23c1c99884ac70a
#
_cell.length_a   1.000
_cell.length_b   1.000
_cell.length_c   1.000
_cell.angle_alpha   90.00
_cell.angle_beta   90.00
_cell.angle_gamma   90.00
#
_symmetry.space_group_name_H-M   'P 1'
#
loop_
_entity.id
_entity.type
_entity.pdbx_description
1 polymer ?
#
loop_
_entity_poly.entity_id
_entity_poly.type
_entity_poly.pdbx_seq_one_letter_code
_entity_poly.pdbx_strand_id
1 'polypeptide(L)'
;MSEDVVQTKKEPTLGQALIPVALLVVLLASSVYLFGDSSSSGPNQIALILAAGLTILIGLRNGYTWKEMERGMVGGISLAMGALMILLAVGSLIGTWILAGVVPTMIYYGLQILSPTIFYAAATVICGLVALATGSSWTTASTIGIGLMGIAVTQDLNLGLAAGAIISGAYFGDKLSPLSDTTNLAPAMAGADLFIHIRHMLWTTTPSFILALGFFIIAGFVGAQPQPADNLDIVLRALDAQFSIGLHLLLPAVLVIVLVIKRMPAFPAILLGALVGGLFAAVFQQATVLTYVGETDLPRNVAVLKGVWIAMFDGFVLNSGNAMLDELLSRGGMSSMLWTIWLIMAAMMFGGAMEASRMLQRIALGILSFVRGTGSLIAATIATCIGTNIVASDQYISIVLPGRMLRAEYRKRRLHPKNLSRTLEDAGTLTSPLIPWNTCGAFMSQALGVATLTYLPFCFFNLISPLVSAIYGYTGFTIEKLEESDEDEESAVAYLPTDS
;
A
#
# COMPACT_ATOMS: atom_id res chain seq x y z
N MET A 1 47.12 -21.85 9.44
CA MET A 1 46.09 -21.89 10.49
C MET A 1 45.95 -20.49 11.02
N SER A 2 45.08 -19.69 10.43
CA SER A 2 44.69 -18.38 10.98
C SER A 2 43.58 -18.63 12.02
N GLU A 3 43.88 -18.36 13.28
CA GLU A 3 42.88 -18.31 14.33
C GLU A 3 41.81 -17.29 13.90
N ASP A 4 40.65 -17.78 13.55
CA ASP A 4 39.45 -16.96 13.43
C ASP A 4 39.15 -16.42 14.83
N VAL A 5 39.60 -15.18 15.09
CA VAL A 5 39.20 -14.41 16.26
C VAL A 5 37.70 -14.23 16.14
N VAL A 6 36.94 -15.03 16.85
CA VAL A 6 35.49 -14.86 17.01
C VAL A 6 35.27 -13.51 17.67
N GLN A 7 35.15 -12.45 16.86
CA GLN A 7 34.77 -11.13 17.35
C GLN A 7 33.39 -11.26 18.00
N THR A 8 33.33 -11.12 19.31
CA THR A 8 32.07 -11.11 20.05
C THR A 8 31.25 -9.90 19.62
N LYS A 9 30.14 -10.14 18.93
CA LYS A 9 29.20 -9.11 18.49
C LYS A 9 28.66 -8.37 19.72
N LYS A 10 28.72 -7.04 19.70
CA LYS A 10 28.12 -6.19 20.73
C LYS A 10 26.69 -5.87 20.33
N GLU A 11 25.75 -6.06 21.25
CA GLU A 11 24.40 -5.57 21.04
C GLU A 11 24.38 -4.04 20.93
N PRO A 12 23.64 -3.47 19.98
CA PRO A 12 23.56 -2.03 19.82
C PRO A 12 22.90 -1.39 21.04
N THR A 13 23.42 -0.24 21.48
CA THR A 13 22.73 0.60 22.47
C THR A 13 21.52 1.27 21.79
N LEU A 14 20.54 1.72 22.59
CA LEU A 14 19.39 2.45 22.06
C LEU A 14 19.82 3.72 21.31
N GLY A 15 20.81 4.45 21.81
CA GLY A 15 21.36 5.61 21.13
C GLY A 15 21.96 5.27 19.77
N GLN A 16 22.76 4.19 19.66
CA GLN A 16 23.30 3.71 18.40
C GLN A 16 22.20 3.32 17.39
N ALA A 17 21.11 2.73 17.88
CA ALA A 17 19.98 2.33 17.03
C ALA A 17 19.15 3.53 16.54
N LEU A 18 19.07 4.61 17.32
CA LEU A 18 18.31 5.82 16.96
C LEU A 18 19.09 6.78 16.05
N ILE A 19 20.42 6.75 16.05
CA ILE A 19 21.25 7.66 15.22
C ILE A 19 20.92 7.54 13.72
N PRO A 20 20.88 6.34 13.08
CA PRO A 20 20.52 6.23 11.68
C PRO A 20 19.10 6.70 11.38
N VAL A 21 18.15 6.45 12.29
CA VAL A 21 16.75 6.89 12.15
C VAL A 21 16.66 8.42 12.22
N ALA A 22 17.35 9.04 13.16
CA ALA A 22 17.41 10.50 13.28
C ALA A 22 18.05 11.14 12.02
N LEU A 23 19.15 10.57 11.52
CA LEU A 23 19.77 11.02 10.26
C LEU A 23 18.76 10.89 9.10
N LEU A 24 18.06 9.75 8.97
CA LEU A 24 17.08 9.56 7.93
C LEU A 24 15.99 10.64 7.98
N VAL A 25 15.42 10.90 9.15
CA VAL A 25 14.36 11.93 9.33
C VAL A 25 14.86 13.31 8.90
N VAL A 26 16.07 13.69 9.32
CA VAL A 26 16.69 14.97 8.94
C VAL A 26 16.92 15.06 7.44
N LEU A 27 17.46 14.01 6.83
CA LEU A 27 17.72 13.99 5.38
C LEU A 27 16.42 14.01 4.57
N LEU A 28 15.38 13.28 4.99
CA LEU A 28 14.09 13.29 4.31
C LEU A 28 13.39 14.65 4.45
N ALA A 29 13.40 15.25 5.64
CA ALA A 29 12.87 16.59 5.84
C ALA A 29 13.60 17.62 4.97
N SER A 30 14.94 17.52 4.90
CA SER A 30 15.75 18.37 4.01
C SER A 30 15.43 18.13 2.54
N SER A 31 15.21 16.87 2.14
CA SER A 31 14.82 16.50 0.78
C SER A 31 13.49 17.15 0.38
N VAL A 32 12.47 17.03 1.23
CA VAL A 32 11.16 17.64 0.99
C VAL A 32 11.26 19.18 0.95
N TYR A 33 12.04 19.78 1.86
CA TYR A 33 12.23 21.22 1.90
C TYR A 33 12.94 21.76 0.65
N LEU A 34 13.95 21.05 0.13
CA LEU A 34 14.77 21.49 -1.00
C LEU A 34 14.13 21.17 -2.36
N PHE A 35 13.42 20.04 -2.47
CA PHE A 35 12.96 19.50 -3.75
C PHE A 35 11.43 19.43 -3.89
N GLY A 36 10.66 19.70 -2.83
CA GLY A 36 9.19 19.67 -2.85
C GLY A 36 8.65 18.33 -3.35
N ASP A 37 7.74 18.40 -4.33
CA ASP A 37 7.08 17.22 -4.92
C ASP A 37 8.08 16.29 -5.66
N SER A 38 9.22 16.82 -6.14
CA SER A 38 10.26 16.04 -6.79
C SER A 38 11.14 15.25 -5.81
N SER A 39 10.92 15.38 -4.50
CA SER A 39 11.72 14.70 -3.48
C SER A 39 11.72 13.17 -3.60
N SER A 40 10.63 12.58 -4.10
CA SER A 40 10.48 11.13 -4.32
C SER A 40 11.20 10.62 -5.59
N SER A 41 11.65 11.53 -6.47
CA SER A 41 12.28 11.18 -7.76
C SER A 41 13.81 11.27 -7.71
N GLY A 42 14.44 10.75 -6.64
CA GLY A 42 15.89 10.67 -6.46
C GLY A 42 16.37 11.10 -5.06
N PRO A 43 16.04 12.30 -4.57
CA PRO A 43 16.55 12.79 -3.29
C PRO A 43 16.25 11.89 -2.09
N ASN A 44 15.04 11.37 -1.96
CA ASN A 44 14.68 10.44 -0.87
C ASN A 44 15.45 9.13 -0.95
N GLN A 45 15.73 8.62 -2.14
CA GLN A 45 16.53 7.40 -2.37
C GLN A 45 17.96 7.60 -1.83
N ILE A 46 18.55 8.75 -2.11
CA ILE A 46 19.88 9.09 -1.58
C ILE A 46 19.86 9.19 -0.06
N ALA A 47 18.84 9.83 0.53
CA ALA A 47 18.69 9.92 1.98
C ALA A 47 18.66 8.52 2.65
N LEU A 48 17.89 7.60 2.07
CA LEU A 48 17.78 6.21 2.53
C LEU A 48 19.12 5.45 2.42
N ILE A 49 19.83 5.59 1.30
CA ILE A 49 21.12 4.94 1.08
C ILE A 49 22.19 5.49 2.07
N LEU A 50 22.20 6.79 2.33
CA LEU A 50 23.10 7.39 3.31
C LEU A 50 22.81 6.91 4.73
N ALA A 51 21.52 6.82 5.10
CA ALA A 51 21.11 6.25 6.38
C ALA A 51 21.50 4.76 6.51
N ALA A 52 21.34 3.97 5.43
CA ALA A 52 21.82 2.59 5.37
C ALA A 52 23.36 2.52 5.55
N GLY A 53 24.10 3.38 4.88
CA GLY A 53 25.56 3.48 5.03
C GLY A 53 25.98 3.74 6.48
N LEU A 54 25.32 4.68 7.18
CA LEU A 54 25.58 4.94 8.58
C LEU A 54 25.22 3.73 9.47
N THR A 55 24.11 3.05 9.19
CA THR A 55 23.72 1.82 9.88
C THR A 55 24.80 0.74 9.74
N ILE A 56 25.34 0.56 8.53
CA ILE A 56 26.42 -0.38 8.27
C ILE A 56 27.68 -0.01 9.05
N LEU A 57 28.10 1.26 9.05
CA LEU A 57 29.29 1.72 9.79
C LEU A 57 29.17 1.43 11.29
N ILE A 58 28.01 1.68 11.88
CA ILE A 58 27.75 1.35 13.29
C ILE A 58 27.74 -0.17 13.50
N GLY A 59 27.13 -0.93 12.59
CA GLY A 59 27.12 -2.40 12.63
C GLY A 59 28.53 -2.99 12.59
N LEU A 60 29.37 -2.54 11.67
CA LEU A 60 30.79 -2.94 11.59
C LEU A 60 31.55 -2.62 12.91
N ARG A 61 31.32 -1.44 13.48
CA ARG A 61 31.92 -1.07 14.78
C ARG A 61 31.45 -1.96 15.93
N ASN A 62 30.23 -2.52 15.83
CA ASN A 62 29.70 -3.46 16.82
C ASN A 62 30.12 -4.91 16.58
N GLY A 63 31.02 -5.17 15.60
CA GLY A 63 31.58 -6.50 15.33
C GLY A 63 30.80 -7.33 14.31
N TYR A 64 29.84 -6.73 13.58
CA TYR A 64 29.25 -7.37 12.42
C TYR A 64 30.19 -7.30 11.23
N THR A 65 30.16 -8.29 10.36
CA THR A 65 30.97 -8.31 9.13
C THR A 65 30.23 -7.60 7.99
N TRP A 66 30.98 -7.10 6.99
CA TRP A 66 30.39 -6.58 5.77
C TRP A 66 29.42 -7.58 5.12
N LYS A 67 29.84 -8.85 5.04
CA LYS A 67 29.03 -9.93 4.44
C LYS A 67 27.68 -10.15 5.14
N GLU A 68 27.62 -9.94 6.47
CA GLU A 68 26.36 -10.04 7.21
C GLU A 68 25.45 -8.85 6.92
N MET A 69 26.02 -7.65 6.88
CA MET A 69 25.28 -6.44 6.54
C MET A 69 24.75 -6.50 5.09
N GLU A 70 25.58 -6.93 4.15
CA GLU A 70 25.24 -7.14 2.75
C GLU A 70 24.08 -8.16 2.62
N ARG A 71 24.15 -9.30 3.30
CA ARG A 71 23.06 -10.29 3.31
C ARG A 71 21.77 -9.72 3.87
N GLY A 72 21.85 -8.90 4.91
CA GLY A 72 20.67 -8.22 5.46
C GLY A 72 20.03 -7.27 4.45
N MET A 73 20.82 -6.45 3.76
CA MET A 73 20.32 -5.55 2.72
C MET A 73 19.69 -6.32 1.55
N VAL A 74 20.38 -7.35 1.04
CA VAL A 74 19.86 -8.21 -0.04
C VAL A 74 18.59 -8.93 0.41
N GLY A 75 18.56 -9.45 1.64
CA GLY A 75 17.38 -10.07 2.23
C GLY A 75 16.20 -9.10 2.30
N GLY A 76 16.43 -7.86 2.73
CA GLY A 76 15.42 -6.81 2.73
C GLY A 76 14.84 -6.58 1.33
N ILE A 77 15.69 -6.34 0.32
CA ILE A 77 15.24 -6.15 -1.07
C ILE A 77 14.46 -7.38 -1.56
N SER A 78 14.92 -8.59 -1.24
CA SER A 78 14.26 -9.84 -1.65
C SER A 78 12.83 -9.95 -1.12
N LEU A 79 12.55 -9.45 0.08
CA LEU A 79 11.19 -9.41 0.64
C LEU A 79 10.25 -8.53 -0.19
N ALA A 80 10.75 -7.44 -0.78
CA ALA A 80 9.95 -6.54 -1.61
C ALA A 80 9.79 -7.02 -3.06
N MET A 81 10.45 -8.08 -3.51
CA MET A 81 10.43 -8.49 -4.93
C MET A 81 9.02 -8.74 -5.47
N GLY A 82 8.13 -9.32 -4.66
CA GLY A 82 6.72 -9.48 -5.04
C GLY A 82 6.03 -8.15 -5.33
N ALA A 83 6.23 -7.16 -4.46
CA ALA A 83 5.72 -5.81 -4.61
C ALA A 83 6.28 -5.11 -5.87
N LEU A 84 7.59 -5.25 -6.15
CA LEU A 84 8.23 -4.67 -7.33
C LEU A 84 7.67 -5.26 -8.63
N MET A 85 7.43 -6.57 -8.68
CA MET A 85 6.79 -7.22 -9.83
C MET A 85 5.36 -6.70 -10.05
N ILE A 86 4.58 -6.55 -8.97
CA ILE A 86 3.22 -6.00 -9.05
C ILE A 86 3.25 -4.57 -9.60
N LEU A 87 4.18 -3.72 -9.14
CA LEU A 87 4.34 -2.35 -9.67
C LEU A 87 4.55 -2.32 -11.18
N LEU A 88 5.45 -3.16 -11.71
CA LEU A 88 5.68 -3.24 -13.15
C LEU A 88 4.42 -3.66 -13.91
N ALA A 89 3.69 -4.66 -13.39
CA ALA A 89 2.43 -5.09 -13.99
C ALA A 89 1.35 -4.00 -13.94
N VAL A 90 1.27 -3.24 -12.83
CA VAL A 90 0.35 -2.09 -12.69
C VAL A 90 0.68 -1.00 -13.68
N GLY A 91 1.97 -0.68 -13.89
CA GLY A 91 2.37 0.27 -14.92
C GLY A 91 1.85 -0.10 -16.30
N SER A 92 2.03 -1.37 -16.70
CA SER A 92 1.49 -1.90 -17.96
C SER A 92 -0.04 -1.88 -17.99
N LEU A 93 -0.70 -2.21 -16.87
CA LEU A 93 -2.16 -2.19 -16.76
C LEU A 93 -2.70 -0.79 -17.04
N ILE A 94 -2.14 0.23 -16.38
CA ILE A 94 -2.58 1.62 -16.54
C ILE A 94 -2.47 2.05 -18.01
N GLY A 95 -1.31 1.84 -18.64
CA GLY A 95 -1.08 2.22 -20.03
C GLY A 95 -2.05 1.52 -21.00
N THR A 96 -2.20 0.21 -20.87
CA THR A 96 -3.09 -0.56 -21.76
C THR A 96 -4.57 -0.29 -21.49
N TRP A 97 -4.98 -0.05 -20.24
CA TRP A 97 -6.38 0.24 -19.92
C TRP A 97 -6.82 1.64 -20.36
N ILE A 98 -5.90 2.60 -20.36
CA ILE A 98 -6.19 3.90 -20.97
C ILE A 98 -6.32 3.74 -22.48
N LEU A 99 -5.34 3.12 -23.14
CA LEU A 99 -5.37 2.90 -24.59
C LEU A 99 -6.59 2.07 -25.04
N ALA A 100 -7.01 1.10 -24.25
CA ALA A 100 -8.19 0.26 -24.49
C ALA A 100 -9.53 0.98 -24.28
N GLY A 101 -9.52 2.18 -23.70
CA GLY A 101 -10.74 2.89 -23.34
C GLY A 101 -11.40 2.39 -22.05
N VAL A 102 -10.76 1.49 -21.28
CA VAL A 102 -11.30 0.99 -19.99
C VAL A 102 -11.40 2.14 -18.98
N VAL A 103 -10.29 2.85 -18.72
CA VAL A 103 -10.29 4.00 -17.82
C VAL A 103 -11.17 5.14 -18.33
N PRO A 104 -11.10 5.55 -19.60
CA PRO A 104 -12.06 6.51 -20.18
C PRO A 104 -13.53 6.12 -19.99
N THR A 105 -13.87 4.84 -20.17
CA THR A 105 -15.24 4.33 -19.95
C THR A 105 -15.66 4.40 -18.49
N MET A 106 -14.76 4.07 -17.55
CA MET A 106 -15.03 4.21 -16.12
C MET A 106 -15.29 5.68 -15.74
N ILE A 107 -14.50 6.60 -16.28
CA ILE A 107 -14.70 8.03 -16.07
C ILE A 107 -16.02 8.48 -16.66
N TYR A 108 -16.31 8.12 -17.91
CA TYR A 108 -17.53 8.50 -18.63
C TYR A 108 -18.82 8.13 -17.90
N TYR A 109 -18.97 6.85 -17.49
CA TYR A 109 -20.15 6.42 -16.76
C TYR A 109 -20.12 6.86 -15.28
N GLY A 110 -18.94 6.94 -14.68
CA GLY A 110 -18.78 7.40 -13.32
C GLY A 110 -19.22 8.85 -13.14
N LEU A 111 -18.91 9.74 -14.09
CA LEU A 111 -19.36 11.13 -14.10
C LEU A 111 -20.88 11.29 -14.18
N GLN A 112 -21.56 10.37 -14.81
CA GLN A 112 -23.03 10.38 -14.90
C GLN A 112 -23.72 9.87 -13.62
N ILE A 113 -23.03 9.05 -12.80
CA ILE A 113 -23.60 8.39 -11.62
C ILE A 113 -23.17 9.08 -10.32
N LEU A 114 -21.89 9.51 -10.24
CA LEU A 114 -21.29 10.03 -9.03
C LEU A 114 -21.30 11.57 -9.06
N SER A 115 -22.20 12.18 -8.29
CA SER A 115 -22.14 13.63 -8.07
C SER A 115 -20.98 14.01 -7.14
N PRO A 116 -20.43 15.25 -7.25
CA PRO A 116 -19.35 15.73 -6.38
C PRO A 116 -19.65 15.58 -4.89
N THR A 117 -20.90 15.80 -4.49
CA THR A 117 -21.34 15.76 -3.10
C THR A 117 -21.21 14.38 -2.45
N ILE A 118 -21.47 13.31 -3.19
CA ILE A 118 -21.43 11.93 -2.66
C ILE A 118 -20.14 11.20 -3.02
N PHE A 119 -19.29 11.79 -3.86
CA PHE A 119 -18.13 11.13 -4.47
C PHE A 119 -17.23 10.45 -3.44
N TYR A 120 -16.77 11.17 -2.41
CA TYR A 120 -15.80 10.64 -1.44
C TYR A 120 -16.38 9.45 -0.65
N ALA A 121 -17.62 9.57 -0.19
CA ALA A 121 -18.29 8.49 0.52
C ALA A 121 -18.54 7.29 -0.39
N ALA A 122 -19.01 7.51 -1.62
CA ALA A 122 -19.22 6.44 -2.59
C ALA A 122 -17.91 5.75 -2.97
N ALA A 123 -16.83 6.50 -3.22
CA ALA A 123 -15.51 5.95 -3.50
C ALA A 123 -15.01 5.06 -2.35
N THR A 124 -15.18 5.50 -1.09
CA THR A 124 -14.82 4.72 0.09
C THR A 124 -15.60 3.39 0.15
N VAL A 125 -16.93 3.43 -0.08
CA VAL A 125 -17.77 2.23 -0.04
C VAL A 125 -17.46 1.29 -1.20
N ILE A 126 -17.33 1.81 -2.42
CA ILE A 126 -17.00 1.00 -3.62
C ILE A 126 -15.65 0.30 -3.43
N CYS A 127 -14.61 1.04 -3.04
CA CYS A 127 -13.31 0.45 -2.78
C CYS A 127 -13.34 -0.55 -1.62
N GLY A 128 -14.14 -0.29 -0.58
CA GLY A 128 -14.33 -1.22 0.53
C GLY A 128 -14.94 -2.55 0.10
N LEU A 129 -15.98 -2.51 -0.73
CA LEU A 129 -16.64 -3.72 -1.25
C LEU A 129 -15.73 -4.50 -2.20
N VAL A 130 -15.02 -3.81 -3.10
CA VAL A 130 -14.08 -4.46 -4.03
C VAL A 130 -12.92 -5.10 -3.26
N ALA A 131 -12.32 -4.38 -2.31
CA ALA A 131 -11.22 -4.89 -1.50
C ALA A 131 -11.65 -6.07 -0.60
N LEU A 132 -12.86 -6.02 -0.03
CA LEU A 132 -13.41 -7.14 0.74
C LEU A 132 -13.55 -8.40 -0.12
N ALA A 133 -14.01 -8.24 -1.36
CA ALA A 133 -14.19 -9.34 -2.30
C ALA A 133 -12.86 -9.88 -2.85
N THR A 134 -11.87 -9.02 -3.05
CA THR A 134 -10.56 -9.39 -3.64
C THR A 134 -9.50 -9.75 -2.58
N GLY A 135 -9.62 -9.24 -1.37
CA GLY A 135 -8.60 -9.37 -0.33
C GLY A 135 -7.32 -8.59 -0.62
N SER A 136 -7.43 -7.47 -1.36
CA SER A 136 -6.24 -6.70 -1.74
C SER A 136 -6.54 -5.21 -1.90
N SER A 137 -5.98 -4.40 -1.02
CA SER A 137 -6.00 -2.93 -1.14
C SER A 137 -5.24 -2.46 -2.37
N TRP A 138 -4.15 -3.13 -2.72
CA TRP A 138 -3.32 -2.79 -3.88
C TRP A 138 -4.06 -3.02 -5.20
N THR A 139 -4.68 -4.18 -5.37
CA THR A 139 -5.48 -4.49 -6.57
C THR A 139 -6.65 -3.51 -6.70
N THR A 140 -7.32 -3.18 -5.60
CA THR A 140 -8.42 -2.23 -5.60
C THR A 140 -7.98 -0.83 -6.02
N ALA A 141 -6.88 -0.31 -5.45
CA ALA A 141 -6.34 0.99 -5.81
C ALA A 141 -5.89 1.06 -7.27
N SER A 142 -5.21 0.01 -7.77
CA SER A 142 -4.69 -0.04 -9.14
C SER A 142 -5.72 -0.38 -10.21
N THR A 143 -6.94 -0.73 -9.84
CA THR A 143 -8.05 -1.00 -10.78
C THR A 143 -9.13 0.06 -10.68
N ILE A 144 -10.05 -0.09 -9.74
CA ILE A 144 -11.17 0.84 -9.54
C ILE A 144 -10.66 2.21 -9.08
N GLY A 145 -9.61 2.26 -8.23
CA GLY A 145 -9.05 3.50 -7.71
C GLY A 145 -8.59 4.46 -8.81
N ILE A 146 -7.99 3.95 -9.88
CA ILE A 146 -7.53 4.77 -11.02
C ILE A 146 -8.74 5.44 -11.71
N GLY A 147 -9.81 4.70 -11.96
CA GLY A 147 -11.04 5.25 -12.54
C GLY A 147 -11.67 6.32 -11.65
N LEU A 148 -11.73 6.07 -10.34
CA LEU A 148 -12.25 7.05 -9.36
C LEU A 148 -11.37 8.31 -9.31
N MET A 149 -10.04 8.19 -9.36
CA MET A 149 -9.16 9.35 -9.46
C MET A 149 -9.40 10.15 -10.74
N GLY A 150 -9.64 9.47 -11.85
CA GLY A 150 -10.02 10.14 -13.10
C GLY A 150 -11.32 10.96 -12.98
N ILE A 151 -12.33 10.42 -12.30
CA ILE A 151 -13.58 11.15 -12.00
C ILE A 151 -13.29 12.34 -11.09
N ALA A 152 -12.46 12.17 -10.05
CA ALA A 152 -12.11 13.25 -9.12
C ALA A 152 -11.41 14.41 -9.82
N VAL A 153 -10.45 14.14 -10.71
CA VAL A 153 -9.76 15.16 -11.53
C VAL A 153 -10.78 15.88 -12.41
N THR A 154 -11.64 15.15 -13.09
CA THR A 154 -12.63 15.74 -14.03
C THR A 154 -13.67 16.60 -13.30
N GLN A 155 -14.03 16.26 -12.08
CA GLN A 155 -14.96 17.03 -11.25
C GLN A 155 -14.27 18.13 -10.44
N ASP A 156 -12.98 18.39 -10.66
CA ASP A 156 -12.16 19.38 -9.92
C ASP A 156 -12.25 19.20 -8.40
N LEU A 157 -12.25 17.93 -7.95
CA LEU A 157 -12.29 17.58 -6.54
C LEU A 157 -10.89 17.62 -5.90
N ASN A 158 -10.85 17.77 -4.58
CA ASN A 158 -9.58 17.66 -3.86
C ASN A 158 -9.00 16.26 -4.01
N LEU A 159 -7.88 16.13 -4.74
CA LEU A 159 -7.27 14.86 -5.08
C LEU A 159 -6.67 14.12 -3.87
N GLY A 160 -6.16 14.86 -2.88
CA GLY A 160 -5.70 14.27 -1.63
C GLY A 160 -6.84 13.60 -0.86
N LEU A 161 -7.98 14.28 -0.79
CA LEU A 161 -9.19 13.75 -0.16
C LEU A 161 -9.77 12.57 -0.95
N ALA A 162 -9.77 12.61 -2.28
CA ALA A 162 -10.20 11.51 -3.14
C ALA A 162 -9.30 10.27 -2.96
N ALA A 163 -7.99 10.45 -3.00
CA ALA A 163 -7.05 9.37 -2.73
C ALA A 163 -7.20 8.82 -1.31
N GLY A 164 -7.36 9.68 -0.30
CA GLY A 164 -7.63 9.28 1.09
C GLY A 164 -8.90 8.44 1.24
N ALA A 165 -9.98 8.80 0.51
CA ALA A 165 -11.23 8.05 0.48
C ALA A 165 -11.05 6.65 -0.15
N ILE A 166 -10.36 6.58 -1.28
CA ILE A 166 -10.03 5.33 -1.97
C ILE A 166 -9.18 4.42 -1.07
N ILE A 167 -8.10 4.95 -0.48
CA ILE A 167 -7.21 4.21 0.41
C ILE A 167 -7.97 3.73 1.65
N SER A 168 -8.75 4.60 2.30
CA SER A 168 -9.56 4.25 3.47
C SER A 168 -10.51 3.09 3.18
N GLY A 169 -11.21 3.13 2.04
CA GLY A 169 -12.09 2.04 1.60
C GLY A 169 -11.31 0.77 1.28
N ALA A 170 -10.24 0.86 0.50
CA ALA A 170 -9.43 -0.28 0.10
C ALA A 170 -8.83 -1.03 1.30
N TYR A 171 -8.30 -0.30 2.28
CA TYR A 171 -7.75 -0.92 3.50
C TYR A 171 -8.82 -1.44 4.46
N PHE A 172 -10.01 -0.82 4.48
CA PHE A 172 -11.15 -1.37 5.21
C PHE A 172 -11.54 -2.75 4.69
N GLY A 173 -11.73 -2.89 3.38
CA GLY A 173 -12.13 -4.15 2.78
C GLY A 173 -11.04 -5.22 2.87
N ASP A 174 -9.80 -4.86 2.60
CA ASP A 174 -8.62 -5.73 2.72
C ASP A 174 -8.54 -6.33 4.12
N LYS A 175 -8.57 -5.49 5.15
CA LYS A 175 -8.49 -5.89 6.56
C LYS A 175 -9.56 -6.90 7.00
N LEU A 176 -10.77 -6.86 6.43
CA LEU A 176 -11.86 -7.76 6.80
C LEU A 176 -11.96 -9.00 5.89
N SER A 177 -11.18 -9.04 4.82
CA SER A 177 -11.22 -10.15 3.87
C SER A 177 -10.41 -11.36 4.37
N PRO A 178 -10.99 -12.56 4.42
CA PRO A 178 -10.22 -13.77 4.71
C PRO A 178 -9.24 -14.15 3.58
N LEU A 179 -9.32 -13.47 2.44
CA LEU A 179 -8.41 -13.65 1.31
C LEU A 179 -7.17 -12.74 1.41
N SER A 180 -7.15 -11.79 2.34
CA SER A 180 -6.05 -10.85 2.53
C SER A 180 -4.83 -11.52 3.15
N ASP A 181 -3.66 -11.22 2.60
CA ASP A 181 -2.38 -11.74 3.09
C ASP A 181 -2.09 -11.26 4.52
N THR A 182 -2.34 -9.98 4.83
CA THR A 182 -2.08 -9.39 6.14
C THR A 182 -3.06 -9.90 7.19
N THR A 183 -4.34 -10.04 6.82
CA THR A 183 -5.38 -10.60 7.68
C THR A 183 -5.11 -12.05 8.07
N ASN A 184 -4.41 -12.81 7.22
CA ASN A 184 -3.93 -14.15 7.52
C ASN A 184 -2.62 -14.14 8.34
N LEU A 185 -1.72 -13.19 8.05
CA LEU A 185 -0.40 -13.09 8.67
C LEU A 185 -0.47 -12.69 10.15
N ALA A 186 -1.27 -11.69 10.49
CA ALA A 186 -1.34 -11.14 11.85
C ALA A 186 -1.78 -12.20 12.89
N PRO A 187 -2.85 -12.99 12.68
CA PRO A 187 -3.20 -14.05 13.61
C PRO A 187 -2.15 -15.18 13.65
N ALA A 188 -1.53 -15.52 12.53
CA ALA A 188 -0.44 -16.51 12.52
C ALA A 188 0.74 -16.08 13.40
N MET A 189 1.13 -14.80 13.36
CA MET A 189 2.20 -14.27 14.21
C MET A 189 1.82 -14.20 15.68
N ALA A 190 0.57 -13.87 15.99
CA ALA A 190 0.06 -13.79 17.36
C ALA A 190 -0.27 -15.17 17.96
N GLY A 191 -0.55 -16.16 17.13
CA GLY A 191 -1.06 -17.49 17.55
C GLY A 191 -2.57 -17.47 17.78
N ALA A 192 -3.34 -16.81 16.92
CA ALA A 192 -4.80 -16.74 16.98
C ALA A 192 -5.43 -17.45 15.76
N ASP A 193 -6.68 -17.91 15.91
CA ASP A 193 -7.47 -18.40 14.78
C ASP A 193 -7.91 -17.23 13.86
N LEU A 194 -7.92 -17.47 12.54
CA LEU A 194 -8.25 -16.47 11.54
C LEU A 194 -9.67 -15.89 11.70
N PHE A 195 -10.66 -16.75 11.89
CA PHE A 195 -12.05 -16.28 11.94
C PHE A 195 -12.39 -15.61 13.28
N ILE A 196 -11.76 -16.08 14.36
CA ILE A 196 -11.82 -15.41 15.66
C ILE A 196 -11.18 -14.03 15.57
N HIS A 197 -10.03 -13.91 14.89
CA HIS A 197 -9.35 -12.66 14.61
C HIS A 197 -10.23 -11.68 13.81
N ILE A 198 -10.77 -12.10 12.65
CA ILE A 198 -11.64 -11.25 11.82
C ILE A 198 -12.85 -10.76 12.62
N ARG A 199 -13.52 -11.64 13.37
CA ARG A 199 -14.65 -11.26 14.21
C ARG A 199 -14.25 -10.25 15.30
N HIS A 200 -13.06 -10.43 15.88
CA HIS A 200 -12.56 -9.53 16.91
C HIS A 200 -12.15 -8.16 16.34
N MET A 201 -11.63 -8.12 15.12
CA MET A 201 -11.32 -6.86 14.42
C MET A 201 -12.54 -5.99 14.16
N LEU A 202 -13.75 -6.54 14.02
CA LEU A 202 -14.96 -5.75 13.80
C LEU A 202 -15.17 -4.69 14.89
N TRP A 203 -14.71 -4.92 16.11
CA TRP A 203 -14.83 -3.97 17.20
C TRP A 203 -14.06 -2.67 16.98
N THR A 204 -12.89 -2.71 16.36
CA THR A 204 -12.10 -1.51 16.01
C THR A 204 -12.44 -1.01 14.61
N THR A 205 -12.66 -1.91 13.67
CA THR A 205 -12.87 -1.60 12.26
C THR A 205 -14.20 -0.90 12.00
N THR A 206 -15.30 -1.40 12.58
CA THR A 206 -16.65 -0.83 12.36
C THR A 206 -16.77 0.63 12.83
N PRO A 207 -16.43 0.98 14.09
CA PRO A 207 -16.51 2.37 14.51
C PRO A 207 -15.55 3.28 13.74
N SER A 208 -14.34 2.81 13.42
CA SER A 208 -13.37 3.58 12.63
C SER A 208 -13.88 3.86 11.23
N PHE A 209 -14.52 2.88 10.57
CA PHE A 209 -15.08 3.04 9.24
C PHE A 209 -16.30 3.96 9.22
N ILE A 210 -17.20 3.83 10.20
CA ILE A 210 -18.37 4.71 10.33
C ILE A 210 -17.93 6.16 10.52
N LEU A 211 -16.94 6.41 11.38
CA LEU A 211 -16.39 7.75 11.57
C LEU A 211 -15.72 8.28 10.30
N ALA A 212 -14.89 7.47 9.63
CA ALA A 212 -14.25 7.86 8.39
C ALA A 212 -15.29 8.18 7.30
N LEU A 213 -16.32 7.34 7.16
CA LEU A 213 -17.40 7.56 6.19
C LEU A 213 -18.17 8.85 6.52
N GLY A 214 -18.43 9.12 7.81
CA GLY A 214 -19.02 10.37 8.26
C GLY A 214 -18.20 11.60 7.86
N PHE A 215 -16.86 11.55 8.02
CA PHE A 215 -15.98 12.62 7.56
C PHE A 215 -16.02 12.79 6.05
N PHE A 216 -16.04 11.70 5.25
CA PHE A 216 -16.14 11.78 3.79
C PHE A 216 -17.49 12.33 3.33
N ILE A 217 -18.58 11.99 4.01
CA ILE A 217 -19.89 12.59 3.75
C ILE A 217 -19.85 14.11 4.00
N ILE A 218 -19.37 14.53 5.18
CA ILE A 218 -19.26 15.96 5.52
C ILE A 218 -18.37 16.68 4.51
N ALA A 219 -17.22 16.12 4.16
CA ALA A 219 -16.30 16.69 3.20
C ALA A 219 -16.92 16.85 1.82
N GLY A 220 -17.76 15.88 1.38
CA GLY A 220 -18.51 15.99 0.14
C GLY A 220 -19.50 17.15 0.14
N PHE A 221 -20.20 17.36 1.25
CA PHE A 221 -21.15 18.50 1.36
C PHE A 221 -20.44 19.86 1.47
N VAL A 222 -19.31 19.94 2.17
CA VAL A 222 -18.58 21.19 2.41
C VAL A 222 -17.72 21.57 1.18
N GLY A 223 -17.11 20.57 0.53
CA GLY A 223 -16.17 20.77 -0.58
C GLY A 223 -16.80 20.76 -1.97
N ALA A 224 -18.06 20.33 -2.10
CA ALA A 224 -18.72 20.25 -3.39
C ALA A 224 -19.02 21.66 -3.93
N GLN A 225 -18.23 22.08 -4.93
CA GLN A 225 -18.60 23.23 -5.77
C GLN A 225 -19.53 22.69 -6.87
N PRO A 226 -20.71 23.29 -7.09
CA PRO A 226 -21.53 22.95 -8.24
C PRO A 226 -20.73 23.23 -9.52
N GLN A 227 -20.31 22.17 -10.21
CA GLN A 227 -19.69 22.34 -11.54
C GLN A 227 -20.76 22.82 -12.50
N PRO A 228 -20.46 23.83 -13.35
CA PRO A 228 -21.35 24.17 -14.45
C PRO A 228 -21.61 22.95 -15.32
N ALA A 229 -22.88 22.67 -15.63
CA ALA A 229 -23.26 21.53 -16.46
C ALA A 229 -22.52 21.49 -17.81
N ASP A 230 -22.17 22.66 -18.34
CA ASP A 230 -21.42 22.82 -19.60
C ASP A 230 -20.02 22.16 -19.55
N ASN A 231 -19.32 22.19 -18.42
CA ASN A 231 -18.00 21.58 -18.29
C ASN A 231 -18.07 20.04 -18.36
N LEU A 232 -19.09 19.43 -17.75
CA LEU A 232 -19.29 18.00 -17.80
C LEU A 232 -19.54 17.53 -19.24
N ASP A 233 -20.43 18.21 -19.96
CA ASP A 233 -20.74 17.89 -21.35
C ASP A 233 -19.52 18.02 -22.28
N ILE A 234 -18.64 19.01 -22.05
CA ILE A 234 -17.41 19.19 -22.82
C ILE A 234 -16.50 17.97 -22.62
N VAL A 235 -16.31 17.52 -21.38
CA VAL A 235 -15.47 16.36 -21.07
C VAL A 235 -16.04 15.07 -21.63
N LEU A 236 -17.35 14.84 -21.47
CA LEU A 236 -18.02 13.64 -22.02
C LEU A 236 -17.89 13.58 -23.53
N ARG A 237 -18.11 14.70 -24.26
CA ARG A 237 -17.92 14.76 -25.71
C ARG A 237 -16.47 14.58 -26.12
N ALA A 238 -15.53 15.12 -25.39
CA ALA A 238 -14.10 14.95 -25.68
C ALA A 238 -13.65 13.48 -25.48
N LEU A 239 -14.15 12.81 -24.46
CA LEU A 239 -13.92 11.36 -24.27
C LEU A 239 -14.51 10.53 -25.41
N ASP A 240 -15.75 10.81 -25.80
CA ASP A 240 -16.48 10.10 -26.88
C ASP A 240 -15.84 10.36 -28.25
N ALA A 241 -15.22 11.51 -28.46
CA ALA A 241 -14.49 11.82 -29.69
C ALA A 241 -13.15 11.09 -29.82
N GLN A 242 -12.50 10.74 -28.68
CA GLN A 242 -11.18 10.11 -28.67
C GLN A 242 -11.23 8.59 -28.51
N PHE A 243 -12.28 8.07 -27.88
CA PHE A 243 -12.42 6.66 -27.55
C PHE A 243 -13.82 6.13 -27.95
N SER A 244 -13.87 4.90 -28.41
CA SER A 244 -15.15 4.18 -28.58
C SER A 244 -15.62 3.74 -27.19
N ILE A 245 -16.50 4.54 -26.56
CA ILE A 245 -17.00 4.28 -25.20
C ILE A 245 -18.09 3.21 -25.23
N GLY A 246 -18.05 2.25 -24.27
CA GLY A 246 -19.09 1.24 -24.15
C GLY A 246 -18.88 0.31 -22.95
N LEU A 247 -19.98 -0.18 -22.34
CA LEU A 247 -19.94 -1.02 -21.13
C LEU A 247 -19.11 -2.30 -21.29
N HIS A 248 -19.00 -2.83 -22.53
CA HIS A 248 -18.15 -4.00 -22.81
C HIS A 248 -16.66 -3.75 -22.52
N LEU A 249 -16.20 -2.49 -22.57
CA LEU A 249 -14.83 -2.12 -22.24
C LEU A 249 -14.51 -2.24 -20.74
N LEU A 250 -15.52 -2.43 -19.89
CA LEU A 250 -15.29 -2.71 -18.45
C LEU A 250 -14.96 -4.19 -18.19
N LEU A 251 -15.11 -5.07 -19.17
CA LEU A 251 -14.84 -6.50 -19.01
C LEU A 251 -13.41 -6.81 -18.54
N PRO A 252 -12.33 -6.12 -18.99
CA PRO A 252 -10.99 -6.34 -18.44
C PRO A 252 -10.91 -6.06 -16.93
N ALA A 253 -11.59 -5.03 -16.42
CA ALA A 253 -11.64 -4.72 -14.99
C ALA A 253 -12.40 -5.79 -14.21
N VAL A 254 -13.56 -6.22 -14.71
CA VAL A 254 -14.33 -7.32 -14.14
C VAL A 254 -13.50 -8.62 -14.13
N LEU A 255 -12.77 -8.91 -15.22
CA LEU A 255 -11.91 -10.08 -15.29
C LEU A 255 -10.85 -10.08 -14.18
N VAL A 256 -10.12 -8.99 -13.97
CA VAL A 256 -9.12 -8.90 -12.91
C VAL A 256 -9.75 -9.17 -11.55
N ILE A 257 -10.87 -8.54 -11.24
CA ILE A 257 -11.61 -8.76 -9.98
C ILE A 257 -11.98 -10.25 -9.83
N VAL A 258 -12.54 -10.87 -10.86
CA VAL A 258 -12.93 -12.30 -10.84
C VAL A 258 -11.72 -13.21 -10.65
N LEU A 259 -10.58 -12.92 -11.30
CA LEU A 259 -9.34 -13.71 -11.15
C LEU A 259 -8.82 -13.68 -9.71
N VAL A 260 -8.83 -12.49 -9.09
CA VAL A 260 -8.39 -12.33 -7.70
C VAL A 260 -9.36 -12.99 -6.71
N ILE A 261 -10.68 -12.86 -6.91
CA ILE A 261 -11.68 -13.59 -6.12
C ILE A 261 -11.48 -15.13 -6.24
N LYS A 262 -11.04 -15.61 -7.41
CA LYS A 262 -10.64 -17.02 -7.61
C LYS A 262 -9.26 -17.36 -7.04
N ARG A 263 -8.69 -16.51 -6.20
CA ARG A 263 -7.39 -16.69 -5.52
C ARG A 263 -6.18 -16.71 -6.46
N MET A 264 -6.29 -16.12 -7.65
CA MET A 264 -5.10 -15.91 -8.48
C MET A 264 -4.22 -14.85 -7.80
N PRO A 265 -2.89 -15.08 -7.65
CA PRO A 265 -1.98 -14.07 -7.09
C PRO A 265 -2.06 -12.74 -7.84
N ALA A 266 -1.85 -11.61 -7.13
CA ALA A 266 -2.04 -10.27 -7.68
C ALA A 266 -1.19 -10.01 -8.95
N PHE A 267 0.08 -10.39 -8.95
CA PHE A 267 0.96 -10.17 -10.11
C PHE A 267 0.41 -10.78 -11.42
N PRO A 268 0.14 -12.11 -11.52
CA PRO A 268 -0.40 -12.69 -12.75
C PRO A 268 -1.81 -12.18 -13.08
N ALA A 269 -2.66 -11.87 -12.09
CA ALA A 269 -4.01 -11.33 -12.35
C ALA A 269 -3.94 -9.94 -13.00
N ILE A 270 -3.09 -9.05 -12.49
CA ILE A 270 -2.88 -7.70 -13.03
C ILE A 270 -2.21 -7.76 -14.41
N LEU A 271 -1.20 -8.63 -14.58
CA LEU A 271 -0.52 -8.80 -15.87
C LEU A 271 -1.49 -9.33 -16.94
N LEU A 272 -2.34 -10.31 -16.63
CA LEU A 272 -3.39 -10.78 -17.53
C LEU A 272 -4.40 -9.66 -17.84
N GLY A 273 -4.74 -8.83 -16.84
CA GLY A 273 -5.57 -7.64 -17.04
C GLY A 273 -4.96 -6.65 -18.03
N ALA A 274 -3.64 -6.44 -17.94
CA ALA A 274 -2.91 -5.61 -18.90
C ALA A 274 -2.92 -6.19 -20.32
N LEU A 275 -2.66 -7.50 -20.46
CA LEU A 275 -2.69 -8.20 -21.76
C LEU A 275 -4.08 -8.18 -22.40
N VAL A 276 -5.13 -8.44 -21.61
CA VAL A 276 -6.52 -8.36 -22.09
C VAL A 276 -6.88 -6.92 -22.44
N GLY A 277 -6.41 -5.92 -21.66
CA GLY A 277 -6.53 -4.51 -22.03
C GLY A 277 -5.88 -4.22 -23.39
N GLY A 278 -4.66 -4.71 -23.64
CA GLY A 278 -4.00 -4.60 -24.95
C GLY A 278 -4.79 -5.25 -26.09
N LEU A 279 -5.40 -6.42 -25.84
CA LEU A 279 -6.29 -7.08 -26.81
C LEU A 279 -7.54 -6.24 -27.10
N PHE A 280 -8.14 -5.65 -26.05
CA PHE A 280 -9.30 -4.75 -26.22
C PHE A 280 -8.95 -3.49 -26.99
N ALA A 281 -7.76 -2.91 -26.75
CA ALA A 281 -7.23 -1.80 -27.54
C ALA A 281 -7.12 -2.19 -29.02
N ALA A 282 -6.55 -3.35 -29.29
CA ALA A 282 -6.38 -3.86 -30.66
C ALA A 282 -7.70 -4.14 -31.39
N VAL A 283 -8.75 -4.53 -30.67
CA VAL A 283 -10.07 -4.87 -31.26
C VAL A 283 -10.99 -3.65 -31.35
N PHE A 284 -11.11 -2.89 -30.25
CA PHE A 284 -12.14 -1.85 -30.12
C PHE A 284 -11.64 -0.43 -30.30
N GLN A 285 -10.30 -0.16 -30.17
CA GLN A 285 -9.72 1.19 -30.23
C GLN A 285 -8.66 1.33 -31.36
N GLN A 286 -8.85 0.61 -32.47
CA GLN A 286 -7.84 0.60 -33.54
C GLN A 286 -7.48 2.00 -34.07
N ALA A 287 -8.47 2.90 -34.19
CA ALA A 287 -8.23 4.26 -34.66
C ALA A 287 -7.32 5.01 -33.67
N THR A 288 -7.65 4.95 -32.38
CA THR A 288 -6.86 5.57 -31.31
C THR A 288 -5.44 4.99 -31.25
N VAL A 289 -5.29 3.68 -31.39
CA VAL A 289 -3.98 3.02 -31.40
C VAL A 289 -3.13 3.46 -32.59
N LEU A 290 -3.72 3.56 -33.80
CA LEU A 290 -2.99 4.00 -34.99
C LEU A 290 -2.60 5.47 -34.91
N THR A 291 -3.46 6.32 -34.40
CA THR A 291 -3.16 7.73 -34.13
C THR A 291 -2.03 7.87 -33.11
N TYR A 292 -2.05 7.06 -32.04
CA TYR A 292 -1.03 7.03 -30.99
C TYR A 292 0.35 6.63 -31.53
N VAL A 293 0.43 5.62 -32.41
CA VAL A 293 1.69 5.18 -33.03
C VAL A 293 2.23 6.23 -34.00
N GLY A 294 1.36 6.93 -34.74
CA GLY A 294 1.74 8.04 -35.64
C GLY A 294 2.55 7.64 -36.88
N GLU A 295 2.82 6.34 -37.08
CA GLU A 295 3.60 5.83 -38.22
C GLU A 295 2.68 5.34 -39.34
N THR A 296 2.87 5.86 -40.55
CA THR A 296 2.07 5.53 -41.73
C THR A 296 2.65 4.38 -42.57
N ASP A 297 3.95 4.05 -42.36
CA ASP A 297 4.66 3.10 -43.22
C ASP A 297 4.57 1.64 -42.75
N LEU A 298 4.00 1.39 -41.56
CA LEU A 298 3.82 0.04 -41.02
C LEU A 298 2.51 -0.60 -41.48
N PRO A 299 2.49 -1.91 -41.75
CA PRO A 299 1.24 -2.65 -41.89
C PRO A 299 0.36 -2.45 -40.66
N ARG A 300 -0.97 -2.29 -40.84
CA ARG A 300 -1.93 -1.96 -39.78
C ARG A 300 -1.84 -2.87 -38.54
N ASN A 301 -1.72 -4.18 -38.76
CA ASN A 301 -1.58 -5.15 -37.66
C ASN A 301 -0.27 -5.01 -36.88
N VAL A 302 0.81 -4.63 -37.55
CA VAL A 302 2.13 -4.38 -36.92
C VAL A 302 2.08 -3.08 -36.13
N ALA A 303 1.49 -2.01 -36.70
CA ALA A 303 1.30 -0.73 -35.98
C ALA A 303 0.44 -0.92 -34.71
N VAL A 304 -0.65 -1.69 -34.79
CA VAL A 304 -1.48 -1.98 -33.62
C VAL A 304 -0.69 -2.76 -32.55
N LEU A 305 0.07 -3.79 -32.93
CA LEU A 305 0.92 -4.52 -32.00
C LEU A 305 1.97 -3.61 -31.35
N LYS A 306 2.61 -2.76 -32.15
CA LYS A 306 3.59 -1.77 -31.67
C LYS A 306 2.95 -0.81 -30.65
N GLY A 307 1.76 -0.26 -30.94
CA GLY A 307 1.07 0.65 -30.04
C GLY A 307 0.72 0.02 -28.70
N VAL A 308 0.20 -1.21 -28.70
CA VAL A 308 -0.04 -1.97 -27.47
C VAL A 308 1.26 -2.19 -26.69
N TRP A 309 2.34 -2.55 -27.39
CA TRP A 309 3.64 -2.79 -26.76
C TRP A 309 4.20 -1.51 -26.11
N ILE A 310 4.14 -0.37 -26.83
CA ILE A 310 4.56 0.92 -26.26
C ILE A 310 3.72 1.27 -25.03
N ALA A 311 2.40 1.11 -25.08
CA ALA A 311 1.54 1.38 -23.94
C ALA A 311 1.89 0.52 -22.72
N MET A 312 2.37 -0.72 -22.90
CA MET A 312 2.82 -1.58 -21.81
C MET A 312 4.10 -1.09 -21.15
N PHE A 313 5.11 -0.70 -21.93
CA PHE A 313 6.39 -0.33 -21.32
C PHE A 313 6.55 1.15 -21.04
N ASP A 314 5.99 2.05 -21.86
CA ASP A 314 6.16 3.52 -21.75
C ASP A 314 4.87 4.28 -21.44
N GLY A 315 3.72 3.59 -21.44
CA GLY A 315 2.41 4.16 -21.15
C GLY A 315 1.73 4.71 -22.39
N PHE A 316 0.62 5.41 -22.18
CA PHE A 316 -0.16 6.05 -23.24
C PHE A 316 -0.02 7.57 -23.13
N VAL A 317 0.04 8.25 -24.24
CA VAL A 317 0.07 9.72 -24.35
C VAL A 317 -1.09 10.16 -25.22
N LEU A 318 -1.99 10.98 -24.65
CA LEU A 318 -3.12 11.56 -25.36
C LEU A 318 -2.76 12.98 -25.84
N ASN A 319 -3.14 13.31 -27.07
CA ASN A 319 -3.04 14.63 -27.64
C ASN A 319 -4.40 15.03 -28.21
N SER A 320 -5.37 15.31 -27.33
CA SER A 320 -6.75 15.64 -27.71
C SER A 320 -6.95 17.14 -27.96
N GLY A 321 -5.99 17.97 -27.53
CA GLY A 321 -6.12 19.42 -27.47
C GLY A 321 -6.88 19.93 -26.24
N ASN A 322 -7.32 19.05 -25.36
CA ASN A 322 -7.87 19.39 -24.05
C ASN A 322 -6.81 19.06 -22.98
N ALA A 323 -6.16 20.11 -22.45
CA ALA A 323 -5.03 19.97 -21.53
C ALA A 323 -5.36 19.10 -20.30
N MET A 324 -6.57 19.21 -19.75
CA MET A 324 -7.01 18.41 -18.60
C MET A 324 -7.06 16.90 -18.94
N LEU A 325 -7.65 16.55 -20.07
CA LEU A 325 -7.73 15.15 -20.51
C LEU A 325 -6.38 14.60 -20.94
N ASP A 326 -5.57 15.43 -21.59
CA ASP A 326 -4.22 15.06 -22.02
C ASP A 326 -3.35 14.74 -20.81
N GLU A 327 -3.37 15.56 -19.76
CA GLU A 327 -2.68 15.30 -18.49
C GLU A 327 -3.22 14.06 -17.75
N LEU A 328 -4.56 13.94 -17.68
CA LEU A 328 -5.22 12.83 -16.98
C LEU A 328 -4.94 11.47 -17.62
N LEU A 329 -4.97 11.39 -18.95
CA LEU A 329 -4.89 10.14 -19.69
C LEU A 329 -3.50 9.87 -20.30
N SER A 330 -2.52 10.77 -20.11
CA SER A 330 -1.11 10.54 -20.50
C SER A 330 -0.31 9.98 -19.33
N ARG A 331 -0.42 8.66 -19.09
CA ARG A 331 0.23 7.99 -17.96
C ARG A 331 0.35 6.48 -18.16
N GLY A 332 0.98 5.82 -17.20
CA GLY A 332 1.17 4.36 -17.19
C GLY A 332 2.53 3.94 -17.77
N GLY A 333 2.61 2.67 -18.16
CA GLY A 333 3.83 2.02 -18.60
C GLY A 333 4.73 1.54 -17.45
N MET A 334 5.49 0.47 -17.70
CA MET A 334 6.46 -0.04 -16.71
C MET A 334 7.52 1.00 -16.35
N SER A 335 7.92 1.85 -17.31
CA SER A 335 8.93 2.88 -17.14
C SER A 335 8.55 3.88 -16.04
N SER A 336 7.27 4.24 -15.93
CA SER A 336 6.78 5.17 -14.92
C SER A 336 6.93 4.65 -13.48
N MET A 337 7.09 3.32 -13.31
CA MET A 337 7.24 2.67 -12.01
C MET A 337 8.69 2.64 -11.51
N LEU A 338 9.69 2.93 -12.35
CA LEU A 338 11.10 2.74 -12.02
C LEU A 338 11.58 3.62 -10.87
N TRP A 339 11.09 4.87 -10.77
CA TRP A 339 11.41 5.75 -9.64
C TRP A 339 10.93 5.19 -8.31
N THR A 340 9.71 4.64 -8.30
CA THR A 340 9.12 4.00 -7.11
C THR A 340 9.84 2.70 -6.76
N ILE A 341 10.22 1.90 -7.74
CA ILE A 341 11.02 0.69 -7.55
C ILE A 341 12.36 1.04 -6.90
N TRP A 342 13.07 2.05 -7.41
CA TRP A 342 14.31 2.51 -6.81
C TRP A 342 14.10 3.00 -5.37
N LEU A 343 13.03 3.76 -5.10
CA LEU A 343 12.70 4.21 -3.75
C LEU A 343 12.51 3.04 -2.80
N ILE A 344 11.71 2.03 -3.19
CA ILE A 344 11.45 0.84 -2.38
C ILE A 344 12.76 0.06 -2.16
N MET A 345 13.58 -0.15 -3.18
CA MET A 345 14.86 -0.84 -3.03
C MET A 345 15.78 -0.12 -2.03
N ALA A 346 15.89 1.21 -2.11
CA ALA A 346 16.69 2.00 -1.17
C ALA A 346 16.15 1.91 0.27
N ALA A 347 14.83 1.94 0.43
CA ALA A 347 14.17 1.79 1.73
C ALA A 347 14.39 0.40 2.33
N MET A 348 14.29 -0.65 1.51
CA MET A 348 14.52 -2.03 1.96
C MET A 348 16.00 -2.33 2.26
N MET A 349 16.93 -1.64 1.59
CA MET A 349 18.34 -1.67 1.97
C MET A 349 18.55 -1.13 3.38
N PHE A 350 17.94 0.03 3.69
CA PHE A 350 18.01 0.62 5.02
C PHE A 350 17.37 -0.28 6.08
N GLY A 351 16.14 -0.75 5.84
CA GLY A 351 15.43 -1.67 6.73
C GLY A 351 16.20 -2.95 7.00
N GLY A 352 16.72 -3.59 5.94
CA GLY A 352 17.53 -4.82 6.03
C GLY A 352 18.85 -4.63 6.78
N ALA A 353 19.51 -3.47 6.63
CA ALA A 353 20.71 -3.13 7.41
C ALA A 353 20.37 -2.94 8.90
N MET A 354 19.25 -2.26 9.23
CA MET A 354 18.75 -2.08 10.60
C MET A 354 18.39 -3.40 11.27
N GLU A 355 17.81 -4.33 10.52
CA GLU A 355 17.45 -5.68 11.01
C GLU A 355 18.70 -6.52 11.24
N ALA A 356 19.62 -6.61 10.26
CA ALA A 356 20.87 -7.37 10.36
C ALA A 356 21.74 -6.94 11.53
N SER A 357 21.79 -5.63 11.83
CA SER A 357 22.52 -5.07 12.96
C SER A 357 21.78 -5.16 14.30
N ARG A 358 20.58 -5.75 14.34
CA ARG A 358 19.65 -5.81 15.50
C ARG A 358 19.22 -4.44 16.06
N MET A 359 19.45 -3.37 15.33
CA MET A 359 19.05 -2.02 15.75
C MET A 359 17.54 -1.87 15.80
N LEU A 360 16.81 -2.43 14.83
CA LEU A 360 15.34 -2.44 14.80
C LEU A 360 14.78 -3.14 16.04
N GLN A 361 15.31 -4.32 16.38
CA GLN A 361 14.95 -5.05 17.58
C GLN A 361 15.25 -4.26 18.86
N ARG A 362 16.39 -3.55 18.91
CA ARG A 362 16.77 -2.71 20.06
C ARG A 362 15.81 -1.54 20.28
N ILE A 363 15.32 -0.91 19.22
CA ILE A 363 14.30 0.15 19.29
C ILE A 363 13.01 -0.42 19.88
N ALA A 364 12.54 -1.55 19.36
CA ALA A 364 11.32 -2.20 19.85
C ALA A 364 11.42 -2.59 21.34
N LEU A 365 12.56 -3.14 21.78
CA LEU A 365 12.82 -3.41 23.21
C LEU A 365 12.86 -2.13 24.06
N GLY A 366 13.37 -1.02 23.49
CA GLY A 366 13.31 0.29 24.12
C GLY A 366 11.87 0.76 24.37
N ILE A 367 10.99 0.60 23.39
CA ILE A 367 9.56 0.92 23.53
C ILE A 367 8.91 0.05 24.61
N LEU A 368 9.23 -1.24 24.64
CA LEU A 368 8.69 -2.19 25.63
C LEU A 368 9.08 -1.84 27.07
N SER A 369 10.19 -1.18 27.31
CA SER A 369 10.62 -0.80 28.64
C SER A 369 9.66 0.18 29.36
N PHE A 370 8.78 0.84 28.61
CA PHE A 370 7.76 1.75 29.15
C PHE A 370 6.44 1.06 29.50
N VAL A 371 6.32 -0.25 29.23
CA VAL A 371 5.06 -0.99 29.40
C VAL A 371 4.79 -1.33 30.88
N ARG A 372 3.72 -0.76 31.42
CA ARG A 372 3.29 -1.00 32.82
C ARG A 372 1.98 -1.80 32.94
N GLY A 373 1.03 -1.61 32.03
CA GLY A 373 -0.29 -2.24 32.05
C GLY A 373 -0.74 -2.68 30.65
N THR A 374 -1.96 -3.21 30.53
CA THR A 374 -2.51 -3.69 29.25
C THR A 374 -2.62 -2.55 28.23
N GLY A 375 -3.12 -1.37 28.63
CA GLY A 375 -3.23 -0.22 27.74
C GLY A 375 -1.87 0.23 27.20
N SER A 376 -0.86 0.33 28.08
CA SER A 376 0.50 0.68 27.65
C SER A 376 1.16 -0.40 26.79
N LEU A 377 0.79 -1.68 26.95
CA LEU A 377 1.26 -2.76 26.07
C LEU A 377 0.68 -2.61 24.66
N ILE A 378 -0.62 -2.36 24.55
CA ILE A 378 -1.27 -2.11 23.25
C ILE A 378 -0.69 -0.87 22.59
N ALA A 379 -0.53 0.23 23.32
CA ALA A 379 0.12 1.44 22.82
C ALA A 379 1.57 1.19 22.35
N ALA A 380 2.33 0.40 23.11
CA ALA A 380 3.69 -0.01 22.73
C ALA A 380 3.69 -0.89 21.47
N THR A 381 2.69 -1.77 21.31
CA THR A 381 2.51 -2.57 20.09
C THR A 381 2.26 -1.65 18.89
N ILE A 382 1.33 -0.70 19.01
CA ILE A 382 1.03 0.29 17.96
C ILE A 382 2.29 1.09 17.61
N ALA A 383 2.98 1.62 18.61
CA ALA A 383 4.20 2.41 18.40
C ALA A 383 5.31 1.57 17.73
N THR A 384 5.44 0.29 18.08
CA THR A 384 6.41 -0.61 17.46
C THR A 384 6.05 -0.89 16.01
N CYS A 385 4.77 -1.13 15.69
CA CYS A 385 4.30 -1.32 14.31
C CYS A 385 4.57 -0.08 13.45
N ILE A 386 4.19 1.11 13.94
CA ILE A 386 4.44 2.38 13.23
C ILE A 386 5.94 2.62 13.06
N GLY A 387 6.73 2.44 14.13
CA GLY A 387 8.19 2.57 14.07
C GLY A 387 8.82 1.60 13.08
N THR A 388 8.32 0.37 13.01
CA THR A 388 8.79 -0.63 12.03
C THR A 388 8.38 -0.23 10.60
N ASN A 389 7.18 0.27 10.38
CA ASN A 389 6.76 0.81 9.08
C ASN A 389 7.65 1.96 8.60
N ILE A 390 8.10 2.81 9.52
CA ILE A 390 9.00 3.94 9.21
C ILE A 390 10.42 3.44 8.90
N VAL A 391 10.94 2.50 9.70
CA VAL A 391 12.35 2.09 9.67
C VAL A 391 12.58 0.92 8.72
N ALA A 392 11.76 -0.13 8.79
CA ALA A 392 11.87 -1.29 7.90
C ALA A 392 11.16 -1.07 6.56
N SER A 393 10.32 -0.04 6.48
CA SER A 393 9.67 0.41 5.23
C SER A 393 8.79 -0.64 4.55
N ASP A 394 8.32 -1.63 5.30
CA ASP A 394 7.54 -2.75 4.79
C ASP A 394 6.41 -3.14 5.74
N GLN A 395 5.23 -3.40 5.16
CA GLN A 395 4.01 -3.75 5.87
C GLN A 395 4.11 -5.12 6.56
N TYR A 396 4.69 -6.12 5.89
CA TYR A 396 4.80 -7.48 6.44
C TYR A 396 5.75 -7.50 7.63
N ILE A 397 6.89 -6.83 7.55
CA ILE A 397 7.85 -6.72 8.65
C ILE A 397 7.20 -6.02 9.85
N SER A 398 6.34 -5.02 9.62
CA SER A 398 5.65 -4.30 10.70
C SER A 398 4.59 -5.12 11.43
N ILE A 399 4.20 -6.26 10.88
CA ILE A 399 3.32 -7.25 11.50
C ILE A 399 4.16 -8.36 12.14
N VAL A 400 5.10 -8.94 11.38
CA VAL A 400 5.87 -10.12 11.79
C VAL A 400 6.78 -9.84 12.96
N LEU A 401 7.55 -8.76 12.91
CA LEU A 401 8.53 -8.45 13.95
C LEU A 401 7.87 -8.13 15.29
N PRO A 402 6.93 -7.16 15.38
CA PRO A 402 6.22 -6.89 16.63
C PRO A 402 5.41 -8.12 17.10
N GLY A 403 4.77 -8.85 16.18
CA GLY A 403 4.00 -10.04 16.51
C GLY A 403 4.84 -11.09 17.24
N ARG A 404 6.02 -11.43 16.72
CA ARG A 404 6.94 -12.38 17.34
C ARG A 404 7.50 -11.88 18.68
N MET A 405 7.88 -10.61 18.74
CA MET A 405 8.51 -10.04 19.93
C MET A 405 7.54 -9.88 21.10
N LEU A 406 6.29 -9.52 20.82
CA LEU A 406 5.31 -9.15 21.84
C LEU A 406 4.44 -10.32 22.28
N ARG A 407 4.38 -11.42 21.51
CA ARG A 407 3.56 -12.61 21.80
C ARG A 407 3.75 -13.11 23.22
N ALA A 408 5.01 -13.25 23.67
CA ALA A 408 5.34 -13.72 25.01
C ALA A 408 4.85 -12.76 26.11
N GLU A 409 4.90 -11.43 25.88
CA GLU A 409 4.46 -10.43 26.84
C GLU A 409 2.93 -10.39 26.97
N TYR A 410 2.18 -10.58 25.86
CA TYR A 410 0.73 -10.73 25.89
C TYR A 410 0.33 -12.00 26.67
N ARG A 411 1.00 -13.12 26.42
CA ARG A 411 0.77 -14.39 27.14
C ARG A 411 1.07 -14.26 28.64
N LYS A 412 2.19 -13.64 29.01
CA LYS A 412 2.56 -13.40 30.42
C LYS A 412 1.49 -12.62 31.17
N ARG A 413 0.74 -11.76 30.49
CA ARG A 413 -0.36 -10.97 31.06
C ARG A 413 -1.72 -11.65 30.92
N ARG A 414 -1.75 -12.91 30.50
CA ARG A 414 -2.98 -13.72 30.29
C ARG A 414 -3.95 -13.02 29.31
N LEU A 415 -3.45 -12.38 28.27
CA LEU A 415 -4.25 -11.77 27.21
C LEU A 415 -4.41 -12.75 26.06
N HIS A 416 -5.67 -12.91 25.58
CA HIS A 416 -5.96 -13.78 24.44
C HIS A 416 -5.21 -13.28 23.18
N PRO A 417 -4.59 -14.17 22.36
CA PRO A 417 -3.78 -13.83 21.17
C PRO A 417 -4.49 -12.92 20.17
N LYS A 418 -5.83 -12.96 20.07
CA LYS A 418 -6.61 -12.09 19.19
C LYS A 418 -6.47 -10.60 19.51
N ASN A 419 -6.11 -10.22 20.76
CA ASN A 419 -5.85 -8.82 21.10
C ASN A 419 -4.57 -8.33 20.40
N LEU A 420 -3.52 -9.17 20.38
CA LEU A 420 -2.29 -8.86 19.67
C LEU A 420 -2.54 -8.81 18.16
N SER A 421 -3.16 -9.84 17.58
CA SER A 421 -3.38 -9.90 16.13
C SER A 421 -4.22 -8.73 15.62
N ARG A 422 -5.26 -8.31 16.36
CA ARG A 422 -6.03 -7.10 16.06
C ARG A 422 -5.15 -5.84 16.06
N THR A 423 -4.32 -5.67 17.09
CA THR A 423 -3.45 -4.49 17.21
C THR A 423 -2.40 -4.44 16.10
N LEU A 424 -1.87 -5.59 15.67
CA LEU A 424 -0.94 -5.69 14.54
C LEU A 424 -1.60 -5.21 13.24
N GLU A 425 -2.84 -5.61 12.98
CA GLU A 425 -3.61 -5.14 11.82
C GLU A 425 -4.00 -3.66 11.95
N ASP A 426 -4.48 -3.23 13.12
CA ASP A 426 -4.89 -1.84 13.35
C ASP A 426 -3.74 -0.85 13.15
N ALA A 427 -2.50 -1.26 13.40
CA ALA A 427 -1.33 -0.38 13.32
C ALA A 427 -0.36 -0.77 12.19
N GLY A 428 0.03 -2.04 12.09
CA GLY A 428 1.02 -2.51 11.11
C GLY A 428 0.51 -2.35 9.68
N THR A 429 -0.68 -2.88 9.40
CA THR A 429 -1.29 -2.80 8.07
C THR A 429 -1.75 -1.39 7.75
N LEU A 430 -2.52 -0.76 8.64
CA LEU A 430 -3.21 0.48 8.31
C LEU A 430 -2.30 1.71 8.25
N THR A 431 -1.15 1.72 8.92
CA THR A 431 -0.23 2.87 8.87
C THR A 431 0.79 2.78 7.75
N SER A 432 0.94 1.62 7.11
CA SER A 432 1.90 1.42 6.01
C SER A 432 1.70 2.38 4.82
N PRO A 433 0.46 2.65 4.31
CA PRO A 433 0.28 3.57 3.18
C PRO A 433 0.49 5.04 3.55
N LEU A 434 0.64 5.37 4.84
CA LEU A 434 0.83 6.73 5.31
C LEU A 434 2.31 7.18 5.27
N ILE A 435 3.24 6.27 4.99
CA ILE A 435 4.67 6.54 5.01
C ILE A 435 5.19 6.56 3.57
N PRO A 436 5.72 7.69 3.08
CA PRO A 436 6.06 7.87 1.66
C PRO A 436 7.08 6.86 1.09
N TRP A 437 8.00 6.40 1.91
CA TRP A 437 9.05 5.44 1.53
C TRP A 437 8.73 4.00 1.91
N ASN A 438 7.61 3.74 2.57
CA ASN A 438 7.10 2.39 2.78
C ASN A 438 6.59 1.81 1.46
N THR A 439 6.73 0.49 1.26
CA THR A 439 6.26 -0.21 0.06
C THR A 439 4.81 0.15 -0.30
N CYS A 440 3.93 0.23 0.70
CA CYS A 440 2.51 0.58 0.51
C CYS A 440 2.30 2.06 0.19
N GLY A 441 3.01 2.98 0.88
CA GLY A 441 2.89 4.41 0.63
C GLY A 441 3.38 4.78 -0.77
N ALA A 442 4.53 4.23 -1.17
CA ALA A 442 5.09 4.40 -2.50
C ALA A 442 4.15 3.83 -3.59
N PHE A 443 3.58 2.64 -3.35
CA PHE A 443 2.62 2.02 -4.26
C PHE A 443 1.36 2.87 -4.42
N MET A 444 0.72 3.27 -3.33
CA MET A 444 -0.52 4.05 -3.37
C MET A 444 -0.32 5.40 -4.04
N SER A 445 0.79 6.08 -3.73
CA SER A 445 1.15 7.34 -4.38
C SER A 445 1.28 7.18 -5.89
N GLN A 446 1.97 6.16 -6.35
CA GLN A 446 2.19 5.90 -7.77
C GLN A 446 0.89 5.46 -8.48
N ALA A 447 0.12 4.55 -7.88
CA ALA A 447 -1.11 4.04 -8.50
C ALA A 447 -2.18 5.12 -8.65
N LEU A 448 -2.35 5.96 -7.62
CA LEU A 448 -3.37 7.02 -7.61
C LEU A 448 -2.87 8.35 -8.20
N GLY A 449 -1.57 8.51 -8.42
CA GLY A 449 -0.98 9.73 -8.95
C GLY A 449 -1.01 10.91 -7.97
N VAL A 450 -1.01 10.66 -6.66
CA VAL A 450 -1.06 11.68 -5.59
C VAL A 450 0.03 11.38 -4.57
N ALA A 451 0.84 12.39 -4.23
CA ALA A 451 1.92 12.23 -3.26
C ALA A 451 1.38 11.78 -1.88
N THR A 452 2.13 10.90 -1.19
CA THR A 452 1.70 10.34 0.10
C THR A 452 1.36 11.41 1.12
N LEU A 453 2.17 12.48 1.22
CA LEU A 453 1.92 13.56 2.18
C LEU A 453 0.64 14.35 1.87
N THR A 454 0.21 14.39 0.61
CA THR A 454 -1.02 15.06 0.18
C THR A 454 -2.27 14.29 0.60
N TYR A 455 -2.28 12.97 0.50
CA TYR A 455 -3.45 12.16 0.91
C TYR A 455 -3.43 11.73 2.38
N LEU A 456 -2.26 11.73 3.03
CA LEU A 456 -2.09 11.27 4.42
C LEU A 456 -3.13 11.86 5.40
N PRO A 457 -3.38 13.19 5.41
CA PRO A 457 -4.32 13.79 6.35
C PRO A 457 -5.76 13.31 6.15
N PHE A 458 -6.06 12.76 4.98
CA PHE A 458 -7.39 12.34 4.56
C PHE A 458 -7.61 10.82 4.57
N CYS A 459 -6.60 10.03 4.94
CA CYS A 459 -6.78 8.59 5.16
C CYS A 459 -7.46 8.33 6.50
N PHE A 460 -8.71 8.79 6.65
CA PHE A 460 -9.40 8.83 7.94
C PHE A 460 -9.49 7.45 8.59
N PHE A 461 -9.84 6.42 7.85
CA PHE A 461 -9.92 5.06 8.39
C PHE A 461 -8.57 4.58 8.94
N ASN A 462 -7.49 4.81 8.19
CA ASN A 462 -6.14 4.39 8.53
C ASN A 462 -5.60 5.14 9.76
N LEU A 463 -6.00 6.40 9.95
CA LEU A 463 -5.61 7.23 11.09
C LEU A 463 -6.44 6.93 12.34
N ILE A 464 -7.75 6.70 12.19
CA ILE A 464 -8.68 6.51 13.32
C ILE A 464 -8.50 5.12 13.94
N SER A 465 -8.29 4.07 13.15
CA SER A 465 -8.27 2.68 13.65
C SER A 465 -7.18 2.42 14.70
N PRO A 466 -5.91 2.85 14.54
CA PRO A 466 -4.90 2.73 15.60
C PRO A 466 -5.27 3.50 16.88
N LEU A 467 -5.92 4.65 16.74
CA LEU A 467 -6.39 5.46 17.88
C LEU A 467 -7.50 4.75 18.65
N VAL A 468 -8.49 4.18 17.94
CA VAL A 468 -9.57 3.38 18.55
C VAL A 468 -8.98 2.16 19.27
N SER A 469 -8.00 1.48 18.65
CA SER A 469 -7.31 0.35 19.26
C SER A 469 -6.56 0.75 20.55
N ALA A 470 -5.90 1.91 20.56
CA ALA A 470 -5.25 2.44 21.76
C ALA A 470 -6.27 2.78 22.86
N ILE A 471 -7.37 3.46 22.51
CA ILE A 471 -8.44 3.80 23.47
C ILE A 471 -9.00 2.51 24.09
N TYR A 472 -9.29 1.48 23.31
CA TYR A 472 -9.77 0.20 23.80
C TYR A 472 -8.75 -0.50 24.71
N GLY A 473 -7.47 -0.35 24.40
CA GLY A 473 -6.38 -0.84 25.24
C GLY A 473 -6.39 -0.21 26.66
N TYR A 474 -6.56 1.10 26.74
CA TYR A 474 -6.58 1.81 28.01
C TYR A 474 -7.89 1.66 28.78
N THR A 475 -9.02 1.58 28.10
CA THR A 475 -10.35 1.41 28.73
C THR A 475 -10.64 -0.05 29.11
N GLY A 476 -9.92 -1.01 28.54
CA GLY A 476 -10.21 -2.44 28.68
C GLY A 476 -11.40 -2.92 27.85
N PHE A 477 -12.01 -2.04 27.04
CA PHE A 477 -13.14 -2.42 26.21
C PHE A 477 -12.71 -3.41 25.12
N THR A 478 -13.44 -4.52 25.01
CA THR A 478 -13.11 -5.63 24.07
C THR A 478 -11.71 -6.25 24.23
N ILE A 479 -11.07 -6.08 25.38
CA ILE A 479 -9.83 -6.76 25.70
C ILE A 479 -10.16 -8.08 26.39
N GLU A 480 -9.89 -9.18 25.74
CA GLU A 480 -10.20 -10.50 26.27
C GLU A 480 -8.97 -11.14 26.91
N LYS A 481 -9.21 -11.85 28.01
CA LYS A 481 -8.20 -12.64 28.71
C LYS A 481 -8.27 -14.10 28.26
N LEU A 482 -7.17 -14.83 28.43
CA LEU A 482 -7.14 -16.28 28.26
C LEU A 482 -8.03 -16.91 29.31
N GLU A 483 -8.91 -17.82 28.89
CA GLU A 483 -9.67 -18.69 29.79
C GLU A 483 -8.81 -19.92 30.16
N GLU A 484 -9.10 -20.58 31.28
CA GLU A 484 -8.33 -21.78 31.72
C GLU A 484 -8.44 -22.94 30.73
N SER A 485 -9.55 -23.03 29.98
CA SER A 485 -9.76 -24.00 28.90
C SER A 485 -8.84 -23.82 27.70
N ASP A 486 -8.41 -22.56 27.40
CA ASP A 486 -7.54 -22.25 26.26
C ASP A 486 -6.08 -22.67 26.51
N GLU A 487 -5.67 -22.78 27.78
CA GLU A 487 -4.32 -23.21 28.16
C GLU A 487 -4.11 -24.71 27.91
N ASP A 488 -5.17 -25.52 28.03
CA ASP A 488 -5.11 -26.97 27.81
C ASP A 488 -5.03 -27.35 26.33
N GLU A 489 -5.73 -26.66 25.44
CA GLU A 489 -5.66 -26.91 23.99
C GLU A 489 -4.30 -26.51 23.41
N GLU A 490 -3.73 -25.40 23.84
CA GLU A 490 -2.44 -24.90 23.31
C GLU A 490 -1.26 -25.74 23.83
N SER A 491 -1.33 -26.25 25.04
CA SER A 491 -0.33 -27.18 25.57
C SER A 491 -0.35 -28.51 24.83
N ALA A 492 -1.52 -29.00 24.41
CA ALA A 492 -1.66 -30.23 23.62
C ALA A 492 -1.06 -30.06 22.19
N VAL A 493 -1.19 -28.91 21.56
CA VAL A 493 -0.62 -28.63 20.21
C VAL A 493 0.91 -28.48 20.27
N ALA A 494 1.47 -27.95 21.37
CA ALA A 494 2.91 -27.79 21.53
C ALA A 494 3.66 -29.14 21.75
N TYR A 495 2.96 -30.23 22.04
CA TYR A 495 3.52 -31.60 22.26
C TYR A 495 3.41 -32.50 21.02
N LEU A 496 2.90 -32.02 19.88
CA LEU A 496 2.98 -32.80 18.64
C LEU A 496 4.43 -32.73 18.11
N PRO A 497 5.14 -33.89 18.00
CA PRO A 497 6.48 -33.90 17.44
C PRO A 497 6.41 -33.44 16.00
N THR A 498 7.25 -32.45 15.65
CA THR A 498 7.52 -32.10 14.27
C THR A 498 8.26 -33.23 13.60
N ASP A 499 7.54 -34.23 13.12
CA ASP A 499 8.13 -35.30 12.32
C ASP A 499 8.44 -34.77 10.91
N SER A 500 9.78 -34.80 10.65
CA SER A 500 10.55 -34.85 9.40
C SER A 500 10.22 -33.86 8.29
#